data_35c0a75102e9a562ed008ac4d2ece476
#
_entry.id   35c0a75102e9a562ed008ac4d2ece476
#
_cell.length_a   1.000
_cell.length_b   1.000
_cell.length_c   1.000
_cell.angle_alpha   90.00
_cell.angle_beta   90.00
_cell.angle_gamma   90.00
#
_symmetry.space_group_name_H-M   'P 1'
#
loop_
_entity.id
_entity.type
_entity.pdbx_description
1 polymer ?
#
loop_
_entity_poly.entity_id
_entity_poly.type
_entity_poly.pdbx_seq_one_letter_code
_entity_poly.pdbx_strand_id
1 'polypeptide(L)'
;MPDTIIMPVGGGGLSSGVISCLGDRTSYVLVEPAGAASLKAAILAGKTVKLDKVNPFTDGASVAKIGELNFGCLKNIGLETILTVPEDRICTTILEMLNVEGIVLEPAGAMSIDGLKDISESIRGRRLVCVTTGGNFDFERLSEVKERAQRFAGVKIYLILKMPQRPGALKEFLELLGPEEDITRFEYLKKTARDFGT
;
A
#
# COMPACT_ATOMS: atom_id res chain seq x y z
N MET A 1 -25.38 16.20 0.82
CA MET A 1 -24.41 15.39 1.58
C MET A 1 -24.00 14.19 0.76
N PRO A 2 -22.75 13.72 0.78
CA PRO A 2 -22.37 12.44 0.23
C PRO A 2 -22.99 11.29 1.03
N ASP A 3 -23.18 10.16 0.38
CA ASP A 3 -23.70 8.97 1.05
C ASP A 3 -22.58 8.25 1.83
N THR A 4 -21.32 8.37 1.35
CA THR A 4 -20.16 7.80 2.03
C THR A 4 -18.93 8.69 1.85
N ILE A 5 -18.15 8.86 2.91
CA ILE A 5 -16.84 9.51 2.88
C ILE A 5 -15.76 8.46 3.14
N ILE A 6 -14.77 8.40 2.26
CA ILE A 6 -13.63 7.47 2.33
C ILE A 6 -12.38 8.26 2.69
N MET A 7 -11.70 7.87 3.76
CA MET A 7 -10.59 8.64 4.33
C MET A 7 -9.39 7.76 4.67
N PRO A 8 -8.17 8.23 4.41
CA PRO A 8 -6.96 7.57 4.90
C PRO A 8 -6.83 7.74 6.41
N VAL A 9 -6.25 6.74 7.08
CA VAL A 9 -5.97 6.77 8.52
C VAL A 9 -4.49 6.46 8.76
N GLY A 10 -3.83 7.40 9.43
CA GLY A 10 -2.56 7.20 10.12
C GLY A 10 -2.77 7.35 11.62
N GLY A 11 -2.37 8.48 12.21
CA GLY A 11 -2.64 8.78 13.62
C GLY A 11 -4.11 9.02 13.99
N GLY A 12 -5.02 9.06 13.03
CA GLY A 12 -6.47 9.18 13.22
C GLY A 12 -6.98 10.61 13.37
N GLY A 13 -6.12 11.64 13.26
CA GLY A 13 -6.53 13.04 13.48
C GLY A 13 -7.56 13.53 12.46
N LEU A 14 -7.32 13.29 11.17
CA LEU A 14 -8.25 13.66 10.09
C LEU A 14 -9.60 12.97 10.28
N SER A 15 -9.61 11.65 10.35
CA SER A 15 -10.83 10.85 10.41
C SER A 15 -11.64 11.11 11.67
N SER A 16 -11.01 11.22 12.86
CA SER A 16 -11.69 11.58 14.09
C SER A 16 -12.30 12.97 14.02
N GLY A 17 -11.59 13.96 13.45
CA GLY A 17 -12.09 15.31 13.27
C GLY A 17 -13.31 15.39 12.35
N VAL A 18 -13.24 14.74 11.19
CA VAL A 18 -14.36 14.71 10.23
C VAL A 18 -15.59 14.01 10.81
N ILE A 19 -15.39 12.85 11.45
CA ILE A 19 -16.50 12.08 12.05
C ILE A 19 -17.11 12.86 13.22
N SER A 20 -16.31 13.49 14.06
CA SER A 20 -16.82 14.31 15.15
C SER A 20 -17.62 15.53 14.67
N CYS A 21 -17.25 16.09 13.52
CA CYS A 21 -17.95 17.24 12.93
C CYS A 21 -19.25 16.85 12.24
N LEU A 22 -19.24 15.76 11.47
CA LEU A 22 -20.36 15.36 10.63
C LEU A 22 -21.33 14.40 11.32
N GLY A 23 -20.87 13.64 12.34
CA GLY A 23 -21.69 12.65 13.05
C GLY A 23 -22.27 11.60 12.10
N ASP A 24 -23.50 11.16 12.33
CA ASP A 24 -24.18 10.10 11.58
C ASP A 24 -24.87 10.58 10.29
N ARG A 25 -24.52 11.79 9.80
CA ARG A 25 -25.12 12.37 8.58
C ARG A 25 -24.64 11.71 7.30
N THR A 26 -23.61 10.88 7.35
CA THR A 26 -22.99 10.16 6.25
C THR A 26 -22.35 8.87 6.78
N SER A 27 -22.13 7.90 5.90
CA SER A 27 -21.34 6.71 6.23
C SER A 27 -19.85 6.98 6.04
N TYR A 28 -18.99 6.19 6.70
CA TYR A 28 -17.55 6.34 6.63
C TYR A 28 -16.89 5.03 6.28
N VAL A 29 -15.87 5.11 5.44
CA VAL A 29 -14.92 4.02 5.18
C VAL A 29 -13.53 4.56 5.50
N LEU A 30 -12.82 3.86 6.36
CA LEU A 30 -11.48 4.23 6.81
C LEU A 30 -10.47 3.31 6.15
N VAL A 31 -9.39 3.87 5.64
CA VAL A 31 -8.39 3.11 4.87
C VAL A 31 -7.03 3.24 5.53
N GLU A 32 -6.44 2.11 5.93
CA GLU A 32 -5.10 2.02 6.49
C GLU A 32 -4.15 1.28 5.54
N PRO A 33 -2.84 1.60 5.53
CA PRO A 33 -1.88 0.77 4.83
C PRO A 33 -1.73 -0.58 5.55
N ALA A 34 -1.63 -1.67 4.80
CA ALA A 34 -1.59 -3.03 5.37
C ALA A 34 -0.43 -3.22 6.36
N GLY A 35 0.72 -2.58 6.08
CA GLY A 35 1.89 -2.63 6.95
C GLY A 35 1.86 -1.69 8.17
N ALA A 36 0.75 -0.91 8.38
CA ALA A 36 0.61 0.00 9.52
C ALA A 36 -0.85 0.17 9.96
N ALA A 37 -1.63 -0.92 10.01
CA ALA A 37 -3.06 -0.92 10.35
C ALA A 37 -3.28 -0.77 11.88
N SER A 38 -2.91 0.38 12.44
CA SER A 38 -2.92 0.62 13.89
C SER A 38 -4.31 0.87 14.47
N LEU A 39 -5.24 1.43 13.70
CA LEU A 39 -6.65 1.57 14.09
C LEU A 39 -7.34 0.21 14.14
N LYS A 40 -7.19 -0.58 13.07
CA LYS A 40 -7.77 -1.94 13.01
C LYS A 40 -7.31 -2.80 14.19
N ALA A 41 -5.99 -2.78 14.47
CA ALA A 41 -5.43 -3.47 15.62
C ALA A 41 -6.00 -2.96 16.96
N ALA A 42 -6.19 -1.65 17.10
CA ALA A 42 -6.77 -1.04 18.29
C ALA A 42 -8.25 -1.41 18.49
N ILE A 43 -9.05 -1.43 17.41
CA ILE A 43 -10.46 -1.86 17.45
C ILE A 43 -10.56 -3.31 17.91
N LEU A 44 -9.77 -4.22 17.32
CA LEU A 44 -9.74 -5.63 17.68
C LEU A 44 -9.32 -5.85 19.15
N ALA A 45 -8.41 -5.04 19.66
CA ALA A 45 -7.94 -5.13 21.04
C ALA A 45 -8.84 -4.37 22.05
N GLY A 46 -9.80 -3.55 21.59
CA GLY A 46 -10.62 -2.68 22.44
C GLY A 46 -9.84 -1.54 23.12
N LYS A 47 -8.58 -1.33 22.77
CA LYS A 47 -7.67 -0.29 23.30
C LYS A 47 -6.59 0.04 22.29
N THR A 48 -5.95 1.21 22.45
CA THR A 48 -4.79 1.53 21.61
C THR A 48 -3.66 0.55 21.84
N VAL A 49 -3.10 0.02 20.75
CA VAL A 49 -1.95 -0.88 20.76
C VAL A 49 -0.83 -0.32 19.89
N LYS A 50 0.40 -0.66 20.22
CA LYS A 50 1.56 -0.32 19.40
C LYS A 50 1.91 -1.53 18.54
N LEU A 51 2.01 -1.32 17.24
CA LEU A 51 2.46 -2.34 16.28
C LEU A 51 3.96 -2.59 16.48
N ASP A 52 4.37 -3.84 16.46
CA ASP A 52 5.78 -4.23 16.59
C ASP A 52 6.60 -3.84 15.35
N LYS A 53 5.97 -3.91 14.18
CA LYS A 53 6.59 -3.56 12.90
C LYS A 53 5.66 -2.65 12.12
N VAL A 54 6.24 -1.68 11.43
CA VAL A 54 5.54 -0.74 10.56
C VAL A 54 6.29 -0.67 9.23
N ASN A 55 5.56 -0.78 8.13
CA ASN A 55 6.11 -0.48 6.81
C ASN A 55 6.11 1.05 6.62
N PRO A 56 7.28 1.69 6.46
CA PRO A 56 7.35 3.16 6.39
C PRO A 56 6.97 3.73 5.01
N PHE A 57 6.63 2.89 4.03
CA PHE A 57 6.42 3.32 2.65
C PHE A 57 5.36 4.43 2.54
N THR A 58 4.24 4.29 3.25
CA THR A 58 3.15 5.28 3.26
C THR A 58 3.37 6.27 4.41
N ASP A 59 4.44 7.06 4.35
CA ASP A 59 4.97 7.89 5.44
C ASP A 59 3.92 8.78 6.11
N GLY A 60 3.01 9.42 5.36
CA GLY A 60 1.90 10.21 5.91
C GLY A 60 0.84 9.41 6.70
N ALA A 61 0.83 8.07 6.58
CA ALA A 61 -0.12 7.17 7.26
C ALA A 61 0.54 6.01 8.01
N SER A 62 1.85 5.81 7.88
CA SER A 62 2.58 4.70 8.50
C SER A 62 2.85 4.98 9.98
N VAL A 63 1.83 4.84 10.83
CA VAL A 63 1.87 5.16 12.25
C VAL A 63 1.76 3.88 13.09
N ALA A 64 2.76 3.68 13.97
CA ALA A 64 2.82 2.48 14.81
C ALA A 64 1.69 2.36 15.84
N LYS A 65 1.10 3.48 16.26
CA LYS A 65 0.01 3.52 17.27
C LYS A 65 -0.92 4.67 16.94
N ILE A 66 -2.21 4.40 16.86
CA ILE A 66 -3.23 5.46 16.74
C ILE A 66 -3.24 6.35 17.99
N GLY A 67 -3.52 7.64 17.81
CA GLY A 67 -3.66 8.59 18.94
C GLY A 67 -4.79 8.19 19.88
N GLU A 68 -4.58 8.31 21.20
CA GLU A 68 -5.56 7.87 22.20
C GLU A 68 -6.87 8.65 22.14
N LEU A 69 -6.80 9.97 21.96
CA LEU A 69 -7.99 10.82 21.77
C LEU A 69 -8.72 10.45 20.48
N ASN A 70 -7.98 10.22 19.39
CA ASN A 70 -8.52 9.85 18.10
C ASN A 70 -9.22 8.48 18.18
N PHE A 71 -8.59 7.51 18.84
CA PHE A 71 -9.20 6.21 19.08
C PHE A 71 -10.50 6.33 19.89
N GLY A 72 -10.55 7.22 20.88
CA GLY A 72 -11.78 7.49 21.65
C GLY A 72 -12.96 7.86 20.76
N CYS A 73 -12.72 8.64 19.68
CA CYS A 73 -13.74 9.03 18.70
C CYS A 73 -14.07 7.90 17.70
N LEU A 74 -13.10 7.04 17.39
CA LEU A 74 -13.20 6.02 16.33
C LEU A 74 -13.53 4.62 16.83
N LYS A 75 -13.48 4.34 18.13
CA LYS A 75 -13.62 3.00 18.70
C LYS A 75 -14.94 2.29 18.43
N ASN A 76 -15.99 3.04 18.11
CA ASN A 76 -17.32 2.50 17.80
C ASN A 76 -17.56 2.27 16.30
N ILE A 77 -16.55 2.56 15.46
CA ILE A 77 -16.64 2.28 14.02
C ILE A 77 -16.63 0.77 13.79
N GLY A 78 -17.50 0.31 12.90
CA GLY A 78 -17.58 -1.10 12.52
C GLY A 78 -16.27 -1.57 11.85
N LEU A 79 -15.78 -2.72 12.25
CA LEU A 79 -14.53 -3.29 11.71
C LEU A 79 -14.61 -3.50 10.19
N GLU A 80 -15.80 -3.77 9.66
CA GLU A 80 -16.10 -3.96 8.24
C GLU A 80 -15.93 -2.69 7.40
N THR A 81 -15.93 -1.52 8.03
CA THR A 81 -15.71 -0.23 7.39
C THR A 81 -14.23 0.21 7.41
N ILE A 82 -13.36 -0.62 7.99
CA ILE A 82 -11.92 -0.35 8.05
C ILE A 82 -11.21 -1.25 7.04
N LEU A 83 -10.81 -0.67 5.93
CA LEU A 83 -10.07 -1.34 4.87
C LEU A 83 -8.56 -1.29 5.16
N THR A 84 -7.86 -2.32 4.73
CA THR A 84 -6.39 -2.33 4.70
C THR A 84 -5.91 -2.55 3.28
N VAL A 85 -5.13 -1.61 2.75
CA VAL A 85 -4.65 -1.63 1.36
C VAL A 85 -3.16 -1.95 1.30
N PRO A 86 -2.73 -2.88 0.42
CA PRO A 86 -1.32 -3.19 0.24
C PRO A 86 -0.55 -2.00 -0.33
N GLU A 87 0.64 -1.71 0.20
CA GLU A 87 1.47 -0.59 -0.23
C GLU A 87 1.85 -0.67 -1.72
N ASP A 88 2.13 -1.86 -2.21
CA ASP A 88 2.49 -2.07 -3.62
C ASP A 88 1.28 -1.79 -4.56
N ARG A 89 0.04 -2.04 -4.09
CA ARG A 89 -1.19 -1.68 -4.82
C ARG A 89 -1.45 -0.17 -4.82
N ILE A 90 -1.17 0.52 -3.71
CA ILE A 90 -1.23 1.99 -3.65
C ILE A 90 -0.35 2.60 -4.76
N CYS A 91 0.80 1.98 -5.06
CA CYS A 91 1.68 2.43 -6.13
C CYS A 91 1.01 2.38 -7.51
N THR A 92 0.17 1.38 -7.79
CA THR A 92 -0.59 1.35 -9.06
C THR A 92 -1.56 2.52 -9.15
N THR A 93 -2.25 2.83 -8.06
CA THR A 93 -3.18 3.96 -7.99
C THR A 93 -2.46 5.31 -8.15
N ILE A 94 -1.28 5.49 -7.54
CA ILE A 94 -0.46 6.70 -7.75
C ILE A 94 -0.14 6.87 -9.24
N LEU A 95 0.30 5.81 -9.92
CA LEU A 95 0.63 5.87 -11.35
C LEU A 95 -0.61 6.08 -12.23
N GLU A 96 -1.75 5.47 -11.89
CA GLU A 96 -3.01 5.71 -12.58
C GLU A 96 -3.43 7.18 -12.49
N MET A 97 -3.41 7.75 -11.28
CA MET A 97 -3.76 9.17 -11.06
C MET A 97 -2.79 10.11 -11.78
N LEU A 98 -1.49 9.81 -11.76
CA LEU A 98 -0.48 10.62 -12.44
C LEU A 98 -0.64 10.56 -13.98
N ASN A 99 -0.75 9.35 -14.54
CA ASN A 99 -0.67 9.17 -15.99
C ASN A 99 -2.00 9.40 -16.72
N VAL A 100 -3.13 9.14 -16.05
CA VAL A 100 -4.46 9.25 -16.67
C VAL A 100 -5.12 10.57 -16.31
N GLU A 101 -5.06 10.95 -15.03
CA GLU A 101 -5.77 12.15 -14.54
C GLU A 101 -4.85 13.37 -14.41
N GLY A 102 -3.53 13.22 -14.53
CA GLY A 102 -2.58 14.30 -14.32
C GLY A 102 -2.50 14.80 -12.88
N ILE A 103 -2.93 13.97 -11.91
CA ILE A 103 -2.98 14.31 -10.49
C ILE A 103 -1.83 13.64 -9.76
N VAL A 104 -1.00 14.45 -9.10
CA VAL A 104 0.11 13.97 -8.26
C VAL A 104 -0.40 13.74 -6.84
N LEU A 105 -0.28 12.50 -6.36
CA LEU A 105 -0.65 12.11 -5.00
C LEU A 105 0.54 11.43 -4.31
N GLU A 106 0.76 11.77 -3.05
CA GLU A 106 1.63 10.98 -2.17
C GLU A 106 0.96 9.65 -1.79
N PRO A 107 1.70 8.65 -1.27
CA PRO A 107 1.12 7.35 -0.93
C PRO A 107 -0.10 7.43 0.00
N ALA A 108 -0.07 8.28 1.03
CA ALA A 108 -1.20 8.47 1.93
C ALA A 108 -2.42 9.09 1.21
N GLY A 109 -2.19 10.01 0.27
CA GLY A 109 -3.24 10.65 -0.52
C GLY A 109 -3.96 9.70 -1.48
N ALA A 110 -3.28 8.68 -1.98
CA ALA A 110 -3.85 7.70 -2.91
C ALA A 110 -4.68 6.61 -2.22
N MET A 111 -4.56 6.44 -0.92
CA MET A 111 -5.18 5.32 -0.18
C MET A 111 -6.71 5.30 -0.28
N SER A 112 -7.36 6.45 -0.17
CA SER A 112 -8.83 6.52 -0.24
C SER A 112 -9.37 6.13 -1.61
N ILE A 113 -8.64 6.46 -2.68
CA ILE A 113 -8.96 6.05 -4.05
C ILE A 113 -8.66 4.56 -4.23
N ASP A 114 -7.51 4.08 -3.74
CA ASP A 114 -7.15 2.66 -3.83
C ASP A 114 -8.17 1.77 -3.10
N GLY A 115 -8.66 2.20 -1.94
CA GLY A 115 -9.70 1.49 -1.18
C GLY A 115 -11.01 1.30 -1.93
N LEU A 116 -11.34 2.13 -2.94
CA LEU A 116 -12.52 1.92 -3.79
C LEU A 116 -12.52 0.58 -4.49
N LYS A 117 -11.32 0.05 -4.82
CA LYS A 117 -11.16 -1.25 -5.51
C LYS A 117 -11.75 -2.40 -4.69
N ASP A 118 -11.74 -2.29 -3.35
CA ASP A 118 -12.22 -3.33 -2.43
C ASP A 118 -13.74 -3.26 -2.15
N ILE A 119 -14.37 -2.13 -2.43
CA ILE A 119 -15.79 -1.90 -2.12
C ILE A 119 -16.62 -1.52 -3.33
N SER A 120 -16.08 -1.62 -4.54
CA SER A 120 -16.67 -1.13 -5.79
C SER A 120 -18.12 -1.59 -6.01
N GLU A 121 -18.46 -2.83 -5.69
CA GLU A 121 -19.81 -3.37 -5.84
C GLU A 121 -20.80 -2.78 -4.80
N SER A 122 -20.33 -2.58 -3.55
CA SER A 122 -21.20 -2.10 -2.46
C SER A 122 -21.53 -0.61 -2.55
N ILE A 123 -20.76 0.14 -3.33
CA ILE A 123 -20.89 1.60 -3.48
C ILE A 123 -21.56 2.02 -4.79
N ARG A 124 -21.93 1.07 -5.64
CA ARG A 124 -22.56 1.36 -6.94
C ARG A 124 -23.82 2.18 -6.78
N GLY A 125 -23.92 3.30 -7.51
CA GLY A 125 -25.03 4.23 -7.46
C GLY A 125 -25.05 5.19 -6.26
N ARG A 126 -24.01 5.15 -5.39
CA ARG A 126 -23.88 6.07 -4.25
C ARG A 126 -23.01 7.29 -4.61
N ARG A 127 -23.27 8.40 -3.92
CA ARG A 127 -22.43 9.60 -3.99
C ARG A 127 -21.31 9.48 -2.98
N LEU A 128 -20.09 9.42 -3.49
CA LEU A 128 -18.89 9.20 -2.69
C LEU A 128 -18.02 10.45 -2.64
N VAL A 129 -17.33 10.63 -1.53
CA VAL A 129 -16.21 11.56 -1.40
C VAL A 129 -14.99 10.78 -0.96
N CYS A 130 -13.98 10.72 -1.81
CA CYS A 130 -12.65 10.24 -1.44
C CYS A 130 -11.81 11.43 -0.99
N VAL A 131 -11.34 11.41 0.24
CA VAL A 131 -10.45 12.45 0.75
C VAL A 131 -9.03 12.12 0.31
N THR A 132 -8.53 12.85 -0.68
CA THR A 132 -7.16 12.76 -1.17
C THR A 132 -6.29 13.74 -0.40
N THR A 133 -5.61 13.26 0.63
CA THR A 133 -4.74 14.08 1.46
C THR A 133 -3.30 13.98 0.98
N GLY A 134 -2.67 15.13 0.75
CA GLY A 134 -1.25 15.19 0.45
C GLY A 134 -0.90 15.05 -1.03
N GLY A 135 -0.36 16.13 -1.57
CA GLY A 135 0.28 16.20 -2.89
C GLY A 135 1.79 16.45 -2.78
N ASN A 136 2.37 16.31 -1.58
CA ASN A 136 3.81 16.51 -1.35
C ASN A 136 4.58 15.24 -1.72
N PHE A 137 4.43 14.82 -2.99
CA PHE A 137 5.09 13.65 -3.51
C PHE A 137 6.57 13.92 -3.76
N ASP A 138 7.43 13.10 -3.19
CA ASP A 138 8.85 13.10 -3.49
C ASP A 138 9.10 12.38 -4.83
N PHE A 139 9.41 13.13 -5.87
CA PHE A 139 9.64 12.60 -7.21
C PHE A 139 10.87 11.70 -7.32
N GLU A 140 11.83 11.78 -6.39
CA GLU A 140 12.95 10.83 -6.33
C GLU A 140 12.47 9.40 -6.05
N ARG A 141 11.32 9.25 -5.40
CA ARG A 141 10.67 7.96 -5.13
C ARG A 141 9.86 7.40 -6.31
N LEU A 142 9.73 8.12 -7.41
CA LEU A 142 8.92 7.66 -8.55
C LEU A 142 9.42 6.34 -9.13
N SER A 143 10.73 6.10 -9.13
CA SER A 143 11.33 4.82 -9.55
C SER A 143 10.91 3.67 -8.63
N GLU A 144 10.91 3.89 -7.31
CA GLU A 144 10.44 2.92 -6.32
C GLU A 144 8.94 2.62 -6.52
N VAL A 145 8.12 3.66 -6.70
CA VAL A 145 6.68 3.51 -6.92
C VAL A 145 6.41 2.70 -8.18
N LYS A 146 7.11 3.00 -9.29
CA LYS A 146 6.98 2.24 -10.55
C LYS A 146 7.36 0.78 -10.36
N GLU A 147 8.45 0.51 -9.67
CA GLU A 147 8.91 -0.85 -9.43
C GLU A 147 7.92 -1.65 -8.57
N ARG A 148 7.41 -1.07 -7.48
CA ARG A 148 6.40 -1.69 -6.63
C ARG A 148 5.11 -1.98 -7.40
N ALA A 149 4.64 -1.05 -8.22
CA ALA A 149 3.46 -1.23 -9.07
C ALA A 149 3.65 -2.38 -10.06
N GLN A 150 4.82 -2.46 -10.73
CA GLN A 150 5.14 -3.53 -11.67
C GLN A 150 5.20 -4.90 -11.00
N ARG A 151 5.75 -4.97 -9.77
CA ARG A 151 5.76 -6.20 -8.97
C ARG A 151 4.35 -6.63 -8.57
N PHE A 152 3.54 -5.69 -8.12
CA PHE A 152 2.14 -5.98 -7.76
C PHE A 152 1.33 -6.47 -8.96
N ALA A 153 1.54 -5.89 -10.13
CA ALA A 153 0.91 -6.31 -11.38
C ALA A 153 1.47 -7.63 -11.96
N GLY A 154 2.50 -8.22 -11.34
CA GLY A 154 3.15 -9.44 -11.85
C GLY A 154 4.00 -9.23 -13.12
N VAL A 155 4.19 -7.97 -13.54
CA VAL A 155 4.96 -7.61 -14.75
C VAL A 155 6.46 -7.67 -14.49
N LYS A 156 6.89 -7.53 -13.24
CA LYS A 156 8.30 -7.60 -12.84
C LYS A 156 8.52 -8.65 -11.76
N ILE A 157 9.38 -9.60 -12.05
CA ILE A 157 9.70 -10.73 -11.16
C ILE A 157 11.19 -10.70 -10.84
N TYR A 158 11.54 -10.93 -9.58
CA TYR A 158 12.92 -11.10 -9.12
C TYR A 158 13.19 -12.57 -8.82
N LEU A 159 14.20 -13.12 -9.47
CA LEU A 159 14.62 -14.50 -9.27
C LEU A 159 16.02 -14.54 -8.65
N ILE A 160 16.18 -15.31 -7.59
CA ILE A 160 17.48 -15.67 -7.05
C ILE A 160 17.72 -17.13 -7.39
N LEU A 161 18.63 -17.37 -8.34
CA LEU A 161 18.90 -18.69 -8.86
C LEU A 161 20.24 -19.23 -8.34
N LYS A 162 20.23 -20.49 -7.92
CA LYS A 162 21.42 -21.23 -7.60
C LYS A 162 21.71 -22.19 -8.75
N MET A 163 22.73 -21.87 -9.54
CA MET A 163 23.08 -22.64 -10.73
C MET A 163 24.35 -23.46 -10.53
N PRO A 164 24.47 -24.66 -11.16
CA PRO A 164 25.70 -25.41 -11.15
C PRO A 164 26.82 -24.64 -11.87
N GLN A 165 28.04 -24.69 -11.31
CA GLN A 165 29.19 -24.01 -11.90
C GLN A 165 29.80 -24.87 -13.02
N ARG A 166 29.10 -24.97 -14.14
CA ARG A 166 29.56 -25.66 -15.34
C ARG A 166 29.24 -24.86 -16.60
N PRO A 167 30.01 -25.06 -17.70
CA PRO A 167 29.64 -24.47 -18.99
C PRO A 167 28.21 -24.87 -19.39
N GLY A 168 27.45 -23.91 -19.96
CA GLY A 168 26.09 -24.14 -20.45
C GLY A 168 24.96 -23.93 -19.43
N ALA A 169 25.21 -23.88 -18.11
CA ALA A 169 24.16 -23.74 -17.10
C ALA A 169 23.29 -22.49 -17.28
N LEU A 170 23.88 -21.35 -17.62
CA LEU A 170 23.13 -20.13 -17.91
C LEU A 170 22.30 -20.28 -19.19
N LYS A 171 22.85 -20.91 -20.22
CA LYS A 171 22.13 -21.15 -21.48
C LYS A 171 20.87 -21.99 -21.24
N GLU A 172 21.00 -23.07 -20.47
CA GLU A 172 19.86 -23.92 -20.07
C GLU A 172 18.78 -23.13 -19.33
N PHE A 173 19.17 -22.21 -18.46
CA PHE A 173 18.21 -21.33 -17.80
C PHE A 173 17.52 -20.39 -18.79
N LEU A 174 18.26 -19.76 -19.71
CA LEU A 174 17.70 -18.84 -20.70
C LEU A 174 16.73 -19.54 -21.66
N GLU A 175 16.92 -20.82 -21.92
CA GLU A 175 16.02 -21.63 -22.76
C GLU A 175 14.65 -21.90 -22.09
N LEU A 176 14.54 -21.67 -20.77
CA LEU A 176 13.26 -21.77 -20.03
C LEU A 176 12.41 -20.51 -20.13
N LEU A 177 13.01 -19.38 -20.52
CA LEU A 177 12.29 -18.13 -20.69
C LEU A 177 11.50 -18.16 -22.00
N GLY A 178 10.26 -17.67 -21.94
CA GLY A 178 9.42 -17.53 -23.13
C GLY A 178 9.80 -16.30 -23.98
N PRO A 179 9.18 -16.15 -25.14
CA PRO A 179 9.47 -15.04 -26.05
C PRO A 179 9.01 -13.68 -25.55
N GLU A 180 8.14 -13.65 -24.55
CA GLU A 180 7.60 -12.41 -23.96
C GLU A 180 8.36 -11.97 -22.69
N GLU A 181 9.27 -12.79 -22.16
CA GLU A 181 10.06 -12.46 -20.99
C GLU A 181 11.34 -11.72 -21.38
N ASP A 182 11.57 -10.57 -20.75
CA ASP A 182 12.76 -9.75 -20.90
C ASP A 182 13.56 -9.70 -19.60
N ILE A 183 14.88 -9.82 -19.71
CA ILE A 183 15.80 -9.71 -18.59
C ILE A 183 16.26 -8.26 -18.46
N THR A 184 15.59 -7.50 -17.60
CA THR A 184 15.90 -6.08 -17.36
C THR A 184 17.14 -5.88 -16.48
N ARG A 185 17.50 -6.89 -15.67
CA ARG A 185 18.70 -6.88 -14.83
C ARG A 185 19.20 -8.30 -14.61
N PHE A 186 20.52 -8.50 -14.78
CA PHE A 186 21.18 -9.76 -14.50
C PHE A 186 22.46 -9.52 -13.68
N GLU A 187 22.58 -10.23 -12.56
CA GLU A 187 23.77 -10.22 -11.72
C GLU A 187 24.25 -11.66 -11.51
N TYR A 188 25.51 -11.91 -11.80
CA TYR A 188 26.13 -13.22 -11.61
C TYR A 188 27.25 -13.13 -10.57
N LEU A 189 27.06 -13.85 -9.47
CA LEU A 189 28.06 -13.97 -8.40
C LEU A 189 28.65 -15.37 -8.43
N LYS A 190 29.91 -15.47 -8.81
CA LYS A 190 30.66 -16.73 -8.75
C LYS A 190 31.35 -16.83 -7.39
N LYS A 191 30.93 -17.80 -6.57
CA LYS A 191 31.69 -18.15 -5.36
C LYS A 191 32.99 -18.88 -5.75
N THR A 192 34.13 -18.38 -5.28
CA THR A 192 35.41 -19.06 -5.42
C THR A 192 35.52 -20.15 -4.35
N ALA A 193 36.39 -21.16 -4.57
CA ALA A 193 36.57 -22.26 -3.62
C ALA A 193 37.00 -21.80 -2.22
N ARG A 194 37.49 -20.57 -2.07
CA ARG A 194 37.84 -19.95 -0.77
C ARG A 194 36.64 -19.54 0.08
N ASP A 195 35.44 -19.43 -0.53
CA ASP A 195 34.22 -19.05 0.16
C ASP A 195 33.50 -20.25 0.82
N PHE A 196 33.97 -21.46 0.54
CA PHE A 196 33.57 -22.67 1.27
C PHE A 196 34.62 -22.88 2.37
N GLY A 197 34.42 -22.21 3.51
CA GLY A 197 35.17 -22.48 4.71
C GLY A 197 35.13 -23.98 5.04
N THR A 198 36.31 -24.53 5.24
CA THR A 198 36.54 -25.86 5.82
C THR A 198 35.91 -25.96 7.21
#